data_55319ca660909777c872d5dbc9cad6d5
#
_entry.id   55319ca660909777c872d5dbc9cad6d5
#
_cell.length_a   1.000
_cell.length_b   1.000
_cell.length_c   1.000
_cell.angle_alpha   90.00
_cell.angle_beta   90.00
_cell.angle_gamma   90.00
#
_symmetry.space_group_name_H-M   'P 1'
#
loop_
_entity.id
_entity.type
_entity.pdbx_description
1 polymer ?
#
loop_
_entity_poly.entity_id
_entity_poly.type
_entity_poly.pdbx_seq_one_letter_code
_entity_poly.pdbx_strand_id
1 'polypeptide(L)'
;MSNRLPYEVIAGLDFGTTFTKCIVRNLVNEAECFPVPFELKGGRSEHFVPSLIIRSQGRVGTPFDTEMRGDGYVHFLKMRLLGHMDPAAKPWNKSDSHEEARNDVAFFLSHVICGIYKFVAKKWLDFGSHQDDVLRVNICIPVGDANRADVENEFLATLSAAYSSVKLFAGRPSGFPDYAEVCKSINNPRADKRGWDYCASYPETSSNLQAFLKSPARRQGLYVMIDVGGGTLDVSIFRYTPMLQGDWKLTYLYSEVICSGSSQIDMRLKERIPEADITYLRSLKESRSGFSGDQRTKALALLSEVERDIYTEVAQAMGRTLEKSRSRISPDATLAVKDLKSVRFFFVGKGFVKYPYEEAVRFFHKTWPESPQQVALVPPSDIKWPIGLVPASLFVRFTVAYGLSFLRENLEGCKFPDQVKWQKPFPPEWYTKRADDFEDT
;
A
#
# COMPACT_ATOMS: atom_id res chain seq x y z
N MET A 1 -15.23 -7.68 -37.49
CA MET A 1 -15.04 -7.99 -36.07
C MET A 1 -13.79 -8.84 -35.98
N SER A 2 -12.88 -8.53 -35.04
CA SER A 2 -11.64 -9.28 -34.85
C SER A 2 -11.96 -10.70 -34.38
N ASN A 3 -11.38 -11.72 -35.04
CA ASN A 3 -11.55 -13.15 -34.66
C ASN A 3 -10.71 -13.57 -33.43
N ARG A 4 -10.15 -12.60 -32.69
CA ARG A 4 -9.38 -12.86 -31.48
C ARG A 4 -10.27 -13.04 -30.25
N LEU A 5 -9.73 -13.70 -29.23
CA LEU A 5 -10.34 -13.69 -27.90
C LEU A 5 -10.32 -12.25 -27.32
N PRO A 6 -11.33 -11.89 -26.51
CA PRO A 6 -11.32 -10.60 -25.82
C PRO A 6 -10.15 -10.48 -24.86
N TYR A 7 -9.62 -9.28 -24.68
CA TYR A 7 -8.68 -9.01 -23.62
C TYR A 7 -9.43 -8.85 -22.29
N GLU A 8 -8.99 -9.58 -21.30
CA GLU A 8 -9.38 -9.36 -19.91
C GLU A 8 -8.13 -8.93 -19.13
N VAL A 9 -8.01 -7.62 -18.88
CA VAL A 9 -6.85 -7.01 -18.25
C VAL A 9 -7.20 -6.64 -16.82
N ILE A 10 -6.36 -7.04 -15.86
CA ILE A 10 -6.44 -6.57 -14.48
C ILE A 10 -5.34 -5.55 -14.23
N ALA A 11 -5.71 -4.40 -13.73
CA ALA A 11 -4.82 -3.38 -13.19
C ALA A 11 -4.79 -3.48 -11.66
N GLY A 12 -3.69 -3.97 -11.12
CA GLY A 12 -3.41 -3.92 -9.69
C GLY A 12 -2.88 -2.53 -9.33
N LEU A 13 -3.73 -1.72 -8.71
CA LEU A 13 -3.46 -0.32 -8.38
C LEU A 13 -3.11 -0.17 -6.91
N ASP A 14 -1.83 0.00 -6.62
CA ASP A 14 -1.37 0.40 -5.29
C ASP A 14 -1.53 1.91 -5.14
N PHE A 15 -2.67 2.32 -4.60
CA PHE A 15 -2.95 3.70 -4.20
C PHE A 15 -2.28 3.99 -2.86
N GLY A 16 -1.02 4.39 -2.91
CA GLY A 16 -0.24 4.71 -1.72
C GLY A 16 -0.45 6.15 -1.24
N THR A 17 -0.09 6.41 0.03
CA THR A 17 -0.19 7.75 0.64
C THR A 17 0.68 8.79 -0.05
N THR A 18 1.87 8.39 -0.52
CA THR A 18 2.84 9.31 -1.16
C THR A 18 2.90 9.11 -2.66
N PHE A 19 2.88 7.86 -3.10
CA PHE A 19 2.98 7.49 -4.52
C PHE A 19 1.99 6.40 -4.87
N THR A 20 1.37 6.55 -6.03
CA THR A 20 0.53 5.54 -6.67
C THR A 20 1.33 4.83 -7.76
N LYS A 21 1.14 3.52 -7.89
CA LYS A 21 1.79 2.67 -8.88
C LYS A 21 0.86 1.54 -9.31
N CYS A 22 1.11 0.99 -10.49
CA CYS A 22 0.22 -0.01 -11.07
C CYS A 22 1.01 -1.10 -11.79
N ILE A 23 0.51 -2.32 -11.71
CA ILE A 23 0.89 -3.45 -12.58
C ILE A 23 -0.36 -3.91 -13.33
N VAL A 24 -0.24 -4.10 -14.64
CA VAL A 24 -1.30 -4.69 -15.45
C VAL A 24 -0.95 -6.12 -15.85
N ARG A 25 -1.95 -6.99 -15.86
CA ARG A 25 -1.88 -8.40 -16.27
C ARG A 25 -3.03 -8.69 -17.23
N ASN A 26 -2.72 -9.36 -18.35
CA ASN A 26 -3.76 -9.90 -19.23
C ASN A 26 -4.04 -11.34 -18.81
N LEU A 27 -5.28 -11.67 -18.45
CA LEU A 27 -5.66 -13.00 -17.99
C LEU A 27 -5.66 -14.05 -19.11
N VAL A 28 -5.84 -13.64 -20.35
CA VAL A 28 -5.76 -14.55 -21.51
C VAL A 28 -4.33 -15.06 -21.71
N ASN A 29 -3.34 -14.27 -21.27
CA ASN A 29 -1.93 -14.67 -21.22
C ASN A 29 -1.35 -14.29 -19.86
N GLU A 30 -1.67 -15.07 -18.83
CA GLU A 30 -1.27 -14.84 -17.43
C GLU A 30 0.25 -14.90 -17.21
N ALA A 31 1.01 -15.37 -18.20
CA ALA A 31 2.46 -15.54 -18.10
C ALA A 31 3.22 -14.23 -17.96
N GLU A 32 2.59 -13.08 -18.20
CA GLU A 32 3.29 -11.80 -18.19
C GLU A 32 2.46 -10.69 -17.54
N CYS A 33 3.13 -9.87 -16.73
CA CYS A 33 2.58 -8.62 -16.23
C CYS A 33 3.58 -7.47 -16.36
N PHE A 34 3.07 -6.25 -16.38
CA PHE A 34 3.83 -5.07 -16.75
C PHE A 34 3.62 -3.94 -15.75
N PRO A 35 4.70 -3.40 -15.13
CA PRO A 35 4.62 -2.13 -14.43
C PRO A 35 4.22 -1.00 -15.39
N VAL A 36 3.23 -0.21 -15.02
CA VAL A 36 2.70 0.86 -15.86
C VAL A 36 3.59 2.10 -15.73
N PRO A 37 4.22 2.57 -16.83
CA PRO A 37 4.83 3.89 -16.89
C PRO A 37 3.74 4.93 -17.19
N PHE A 38 3.51 5.85 -16.27
CA PHE A 38 2.55 6.94 -16.43
C PHE A 38 3.19 8.14 -17.12
N GLU A 39 2.54 8.67 -18.12
CA GLU A 39 2.96 9.89 -18.80
C GLU A 39 2.41 11.10 -18.02
N LEU A 40 3.31 11.83 -17.34
CA LEU A 40 2.97 13.02 -16.58
C LEU A 40 3.08 14.28 -17.42
N LYS A 41 2.48 15.38 -16.97
CA LYS A 41 2.61 16.68 -17.59
C LYS A 41 4.08 17.08 -17.72
N GLY A 42 4.46 17.65 -18.87
CA GLY A 42 5.86 17.94 -19.19
C GLY A 42 6.63 16.77 -19.81
N GLY A 43 5.95 15.69 -20.23
CA GLY A 43 6.53 14.58 -21.01
C GLY A 43 7.39 13.61 -20.22
N ARG A 44 7.31 13.65 -18.89
CA ARG A 44 8.02 12.69 -18.03
C ARG A 44 7.23 11.39 -17.92
N SER A 45 7.92 10.27 -18.05
CA SER A 45 7.36 8.94 -17.84
C SER A 45 7.83 8.40 -16.49
N GLU A 46 6.89 8.11 -15.59
CA GLU A 46 7.17 7.73 -14.21
C GLU A 46 6.35 6.50 -13.80
N HIS A 47 7.00 5.56 -13.14
CA HIS A 47 6.30 4.39 -12.55
C HIS A 47 5.68 4.69 -11.18
N PHE A 48 6.05 5.81 -10.57
CA PHE A 48 5.60 6.25 -9.24
C PHE A 48 4.99 7.64 -9.38
N VAL A 49 3.66 7.70 -9.46
CA VAL A 49 2.92 8.95 -9.56
C VAL A 49 2.73 9.54 -8.15
N PRO A 50 3.10 10.80 -7.89
CA PRO A 50 2.77 11.44 -6.63
C PRO A 50 1.26 11.43 -6.38
N SER A 51 0.84 10.89 -5.22
CA SER A 51 -0.57 10.81 -4.82
C SER A 51 -1.04 12.16 -4.26
N LEU A 52 -1.26 13.13 -5.16
CA LEU A 52 -1.66 14.49 -4.83
C LEU A 52 -2.54 15.10 -5.92
N ILE A 53 -3.28 16.14 -5.55
CA ILE A 53 -3.90 17.07 -6.50
C ILE A 53 -3.30 18.45 -6.35
N ILE A 54 -3.52 19.31 -7.34
CA ILE A 54 -2.97 20.64 -7.44
C ILE A 54 -4.15 21.62 -7.53
N ARG A 55 -4.27 22.51 -6.56
CA ARG A 55 -5.28 23.58 -6.56
C ARG A 55 -4.60 24.91 -6.85
N SER A 56 -4.90 25.51 -7.99
CA SER A 56 -4.33 26.79 -8.40
C SER A 56 -5.34 27.61 -9.15
N GLN A 57 -5.50 28.87 -8.76
CA GLN A 57 -6.37 29.87 -9.43
C GLN A 57 -7.80 29.37 -9.73
N GLY A 58 -8.43 28.66 -8.77
CA GLY A 58 -9.77 28.11 -8.90
C GLY A 58 -9.88 26.84 -9.77
N ARG A 59 -8.74 26.31 -10.25
CA ARG A 59 -8.67 25.07 -10.99
C ARG A 59 -8.13 23.95 -10.10
N VAL A 60 -8.60 22.72 -10.36
CA VAL A 60 -8.09 21.50 -9.74
C VAL A 60 -7.47 20.65 -10.84
N GLY A 61 -6.24 20.22 -10.61
CA GLY A 61 -5.50 19.37 -11.54
C GLY A 61 -4.74 18.25 -10.81
N THR A 62 -4.08 17.41 -11.59
CA THR A 62 -3.24 16.30 -11.12
C THR A 62 -1.87 16.36 -11.79
N PRO A 63 -0.89 15.55 -11.38
CA PRO A 63 0.40 15.45 -12.07
C PRO A 63 0.30 15.05 -13.56
N PHE A 64 -0.85 14.55 -14.02
CA PHE A 64 -1.06 14.14 -15.41
C PHE A 64 -1.35 15.31 -16.36
N ASP A 65 -2.05 16.32 -15.89
CA ASP A 65 -2.57 17.42 -16.72
C ASP A 65 -2.06 18.80 -16.30
N THR A 66 -1.50 18.92 -15.10
CA THR A 66 -1.02 20.18 -14.51
C THR A 66 0.45 20.10 -14.19
N GLU A 67 1.22 21.14 -14.57
CA GLU A 67 2.62 21.23 -14.16
C GLU A 67 2.74 21.37 -12.66
N MET A 68 3.65 20.57 -12.08
CA MET A 68 3.96 20.63 -10.64
C MET A 68 4.81 21.88 -10.34
N ARG A 69 4.18 23.06 -10.31
CA ARG A 69 4.80 24.34 -10.01
C ARG A 69 3.95 25.13 -9.02
N GLY A 70 4.60 25.77 -8.05
CA GLY A 70 3.97 26.71 -7.11
C GLY A 70 3.27 26.07 -5.91
N ASP A 71 2.44 26.86 -5.26
CA ASP A 71 1.69 26.49 -4.06
C ASP A 71 0.37 25.79 -4.41
N GLY A 72 -0.25 25.14 -3.43
CA GLY A 72 -1.58 24.55 -3.60
C GLY A 72 -1.58 23.02 -3.78
N TYR A 73 -0.50 22.33 -3.39
CA TYR A 73 -0.49 20.87 -3.36
C TYR A 73 -1.35 20.33 -2.22
N VAL A 74 -2.24 19.42 -2.57
CA VAL A 74 -3.04 18.66 -1.61
C VAL A 74 -2.48 17.24 -1.56
N HIS A 75 -1.69 16.99 -0.52
CA HIS A 75 -0.99 15.72 -0.30
C HIS A 75 -1.84 14.72 0.49
N PHE A 76 -1.36 13.48 0.58
CA PHE A 76 -1.87 12.44 1.48
C PHE A 76 -3.33 12.05 1.25
N LEU A 77 -3.79 12.04 0.00
CA LEU A 77 -5.18 11.81 -0.39
C LEU A 77 -5.79 10.55 0.27
N LYS A 78 -5.05 9.42 0.25
CA LYS A 78 -5.48 8.16 0.88
C LYS A 78 -5.77 8.34 2.37
N MET A 79 -4.84 8.97 3.10
CA MET A 79 -4.95 9.14 4.54
C MET A 79 -5.99 10.19 4.93
N ARG A 80 -6.19 11.24 4.12
CA ARG A 80 -7.25 12.22 4.33
C ARG A 80 -8.63 11.57 4.27
N LEU A 81 -8.89 10.73 3.26
CA LEU A 81 -10.14 9.98 3.17
C LEU A 81 -10.29 9.00 4.35
N LEU A 82 -9.25 8.24 4.68
CA LEU A 82 -9.25 7.30 5.80
C LEU A 82 -9.52 8.01 7.13
N GLY A 83 -8.98 9.20 7.35
CA GLY A 83 -9.14 9.98 8.58
C GLY A 83 -10.58 10.39 8.92
N HIS A 84 -11.51 10.35 7.95
CA HIS A 84 -12.94 10.52 8.19
C HIS A 84 -13.62 9.26 8.72
N MET A 85 -12.98 8.10 8.61
CA MET A 85 -13.54 6.80 8.91
C MET A 85 -12.81 6.11 10.06
N ASP A 86 -11.51 6.39 10.23
CA ASP A 86 -10.66 5.80 11.26
C ASP A 86 -10.11 6.86 12.21
N PRO A 87 -10.46 6.80 13.52
CA PRO A 87 -9.96 7.75 14.51
C PRO A 87 -8.43 7.81 14.59
N ALA A 88 -7.72 6.70 14.33
CA ALA A 88 -6.27 6.68 14.34
C ALA A 88 -5.65 7.48 13.18
N ALA A 89 -6.38 7.62 12.06
CA ALA A 89 -5.98 8.42 10.92
C ALA A 89 -6.54 9.86 10.94
N LYS A 90 -7.34 10.23 11.95
CA LYS A 90 -7.97 11.55 12.06
C LYS A 90 -7.01 12.74 11.93
N PRO A 91 -5.76 12.69 12.44
CA PRO A 91 -4.81 13.80 12.26
C PRO A 91 -4.53 14.18 10.81
N TRP A 92 -4.81 13.30 9.85
CA TRP A 92 -4.58 13.55 8.42
C TRP A 92 -5.68 14.37 7.73
N ASN A 93 -6.87 14.56 8.37
CA ASN A 93 -8.02 15.24 7.78
C ASN A 93 -8.39 16.59 8.44
N LYS A 94 -7.46 17.28 9.07
CA LYS A 94 -7.71 18.46 9.94
C LYS A 94 -8.50 19.61 9.31
N SER A 95 -8.63 19.69 7.98
CA SER A 95 -9.20 20.84 7.28
C SER A 95 -10.29 20.53 6.25
N ASP A 96 -10.60 19.27 6.00
CA ASP A 96 -11.47 18.89 4.88
C ASP A 96 -12.81 18.32 5.36
N SER A 97 -13.85 18.51 4.56
CA SER A 97 -15.04 17.68 4.67
C SER A 97 -14.79 16.28 4.10
N HIS A 98 -15.56 15.28 4.56
CA HIS A 98 -15.52 13.93 4.00
C HIS A 98 -15.81 13.94 2.49
N GLU A 99 -16.78 14.75 2.07
CA GLU A 99 -17.14 14.90 0.66
C GLU A 99 -15.96 15.45 -0.17
N GLU A 100 -15.28 16.48 0.35
CA GLU A 100 -14.10 17.04 -0.35
C GLU A 100 -12.96 16.02 -0.48
N ALA A 101 -12.62 15.32 0.60
CA ALA A 101 -11.60 14.29 0.59
C ALA A 101 -11.92 13.17 -0.42
N ARG A 102 -13.18 12.74 -0.47
CA ARG A 102 -13.69 11.73 -1.40
C ARG A 102 -13.63 12.21 -2.85
N ASN A 103 -14.06 13.45 -3.11
CA ASN A 103 -14.00 14.05 -4.45
C ASN A 103 -12.57 14.16 -4.96
N ASP A 104 -11.64 14.60 -4.10
CA ASP A 104 -10.21 14.72 -4.43
C ASP A 104 -9.59 13.36 -4.77
N VAL A 105 -9.89 12.33 -3.98
CA VAL A 105 -9.41 10.96 -4.24
C VAL A 105 -9.96 10.42 -5.54
N ALA A 106 -11.28 10.56 -5.79
CA ALA A 106 -11.89 10.07 -7.02
C ALA A 106 -11.35 10.79 -8.25
N PHE A 107 -11.14 12.11 -8.17
CA PHE A 107 -10.55 12.89 -9.24
C PHE A 107 -9.14 12.42 -9.58
N PHE A 108 -8.27 12.25 -8.58
CA PHE A 108 -6.94 11.71 -8.78
C PHE A 108 -6.98 10.31 -9.40
N LEU A 109 -7.80 9.41 -8.86
CA LEU A 109 -7.92 8.03 -9.35
C LEU A 109 -8.46 7.97 -10.79
N SER A 110 -9.37 8.86 -11.19
CA SER A 110 -9.87 8.92 -12.57
C SER A 110 -8.76 9.21 -13.58
N HIS A 111 -7.83 10.09 -13.24
CA HIS A 111 -6.66 10.39 -14.06
C HIS A 111 -5.66 9.23 -14.10
N VAL A 112 -5.45 8.54 -12.98
CA VAL A 112 -4.65 7.31 -12.94
C VAL A 112 -5.26 6.25 -13.86
N ILE A 113 -6.57 6.03 -13.80
CA ILE A 113 -7.28 5.05 -14.64
C ILE A 113 -7.14 5.43 -16.12
N CYS A 114 -7.28 6.71 -16.47
CA CYS A 114 -6.99 7.18 -17.83
C CYS A 114 -5.55 6.83 -18.28
N GLY A 115 -4.57 7.03 -17.40
CA GLY A 115 -3.17 6.66 -17.65
C GLY A 115 -3.01 5.16 -17.89
N ILE A 116 -3.70 4.32 -17.10
CA ILE A 116 -3.70 2.87 -17.26
C ILE A 116 -4.32 2.47 -18.62
N TYR A 117 -5.48 3.02 -18.98
CA TYR A 117 -6.11 2.77 -20.30
C TYR A 117 -5.19 3.15 -21.47
N LYS A 118 -4.51 4.31 -21.39
CA LYS A 118 -3.55 4.73 -22.41
C LYS A 118 -2.41 3.73 -22.55
N PHE A 119 -1.88 3.23 -21.44
CA PHE A 119 -0.83 2.20 -21.46
C PHE A 119 -1.34 0.88 -22.04
N VAL A 120 -2.51 0.40 -21.61
CA VAL A 120 -3.14 -0.84 -22.08
C VAL A 120 -3.37 -0.77 -23.60
N ALA A 121 -3.94 0.32 -24.11
CA ALA A 121 -4.18 0.52 -25.54
C ALA A 121 -2.89 0.67 -26.37
N LYS A 122 -1.79 1.12 -25.76
CA LYS A 122 -0.47 1.17 -26.40
C LYS A 122 0.21 -0.20 -26.38
N LYS A 123 0.01 -0.98 -25.31
CA LYS A 123 0.61 -2.31 -25.14
C LYS A 123 -0.09 -3.36 -26.01
N TRP A 124 -1.41 -3.29 -26.08
CA TRP A 124 -2.27 -4.14 -26.92
C TRP A 124 -3.04 -3.25 -27.88
N LEU A 125 -2.49 -3.08 -29.10
CA LEU A 125 -2.93 -2.06 -30.07
C LEU A 125 -4.39 -2.20 -30.51
N ASP A 126 -4.94 -3.40 -30.45
CA ASP A 126 -6.33 -3.73 -30.78
C ASP A 126 -7.25 -3.83 -29.56
N PHE A 127 -6.77 -3.47 -28.35
CA PHE A 127 -7.61 -3.35 -27.16
C PHE A 127 -8.74 -2.33 -27.42
N GLY A 128 -9.96 -2.73 -27.09
CA GLY A 128 -11.18 -1.94 -27.35
C GLY A 128 -11.79 -2.17 -28.75
N SER A 129 -11.18 -3.02 -29.60
CA SER A 129 -11.77 -3.43 -30.88
C SER A 129 -12.78 -4.57 -30.75
N HIS A 130 -12.72 -5.33 -29.66
CA HIS A 130 -13.70 -6.35 -29.30
C HIS A 130 -14.63 -5.81 -28.21
N GLN A 131 -15.94 -6.07 -28.32
CA GLN A 131 -16.94 -5.53 -27.39
C GLN A 131 -16.74 -6.02 -25.94
N ASP A 132 -16.17 -7.22 -25.77
CA ASP A 132 -15.91 -7.85 -24.47
C ASP A 132 -14.50 -7.58 -23.95
N ASP A 133 -13.74 -6.68 -24.57
CA ASP A 133 -12.49 -6.20 -24.01
C ASP A 133 -12.76 -5.44 -22.71
N VAL A 134 -12.14 -5.86 -21.62
CA VAL A 134 -12.39 -5.27 -20.30
C VAL A 134 -11.08 -4.94 -19.58
N LEU A 135 -11.07 -3.80 -18.89
CA LEU A 135 -10.06 -3.44 -17.89
C LEU A 135 -10.73 -3.48 -16.51
N ARG A 136 -10.27 -4.36 -15.65
CA ARG A 136 -10.63 -4.38 -14.23
C ARG A 136 -9.60 -3.62 -13.41
N VAL A 137 -10.02 -2.95 -12.36
CA VAL A 137 -9.12 -2.20 -11.47
C VAL A 137 -9.30 -2.69 -10.04
N ASN A 138 -8.25 -3.27 -9.48
CA ASN A 138 -8.18 -3.67 -8.08
C ASN A 138 -7.37 -2.64 -7.30
N ILE A 139 -7.88 -2.19 -6.14
CA ILE A 139 -7.23 -1.22 -5.26
C ILE A 139 -6.94 -1.83 -3.89
N CYS A 140 -5.85 -1.38 -3.23
CA CYS A 140 -5.59 -1.74 -1.84
C CYS A 140 -6.22 -0.75 -0.87
N ILE A 141 -6.69 -1.28 0.25
CA ILE A 141 -7.18 -0.50 1.39
C ILE A 141 -6.30 -0.75 2.63
N PRO A 142 -6.04 0.28 3.44
CA PRO A 142 -5.21 0.18 4.63
C PRO A 142 -6.04 -0.32 5.82
N VAL A 143 -6.33 -1.62 5.86
CA VAL A 143 -7.07 -2.23 6.96
C VAL A 143 -6.26 -3.37 7.56
N GLY A 144 -6.12 -3.35 8.91
CA GLY A 144 -5.44 -4.40 9.67
C GLY A 144 -6.29 -5.66 9.83
N ASP A 145 -7.61 -5.49 9.92
CA ASP A 145 -8.58 -6.56 10.05
C ASP A 145 -9.52 -6.59 8.86
N ALA A 146 -9.88 -7.78 8.39
CA ALA A 146 -10.82 -8.00 7.27
C ALA A 146 -12.25 -7.47 7.53
N ASN A 147 -12.53 -6.92 8.72
CA ASN A 147 -13.88 -6.57 9.18
C ASN A 147 -14.22 -5.07 9.09
N ARG A 148 -13.45 -4.27 8.35
CA ARG A 148 -13.73 -2.84 8.14
C ARG A 148 -14.51 -2.63 6.83
N ALA A 149 -15.70 -3.23 6.75
CA ALA A 149 -16.58 -3.10 5.59
C ALA A 149 -16.97 -1.65 5.26
N ASP A 150 -17.01 -0.77 6.26
CA ASP A 150 -17.23 0.66 6.10
C ASP A 150 -16.13 1.31 5.26
N VAL A 151 -14.86 1.06 5.60
CA VAL A 151 -13.67 1.56 4.86
C VAL A 151 -13.62 0.95 3.48
N GLU A 152 -13.83 -0.37 3.38
CA GLU A 152 -13.83 -1.07 2.09
C GLU A 152 -14.87 -0.49 1.13
N ASN A 153 -16.10 -0.34 1.59
CA ASN A 153 -17.21 0.20 0.78
C ASN A 153 -16.94 1.63 0.33
N GLU A 154 -16.37 2.48 1.19
CA GLU A 154 -16.07 3.86 0.83
C GLU A 154 -14.97 3.96 -0.24
N PHE A 155 -13.87 3.23 -0.08
CA PHE A 155 -12.81 3.20 -1.09
C PHE A 155 -13.29 2.58 -2.41
N LEU A 156 -14.10 1.52 -2.35
CA LEU A 156 -14.68 0.90 -3.54
C LEU A 156 -15.65 1.83 -4.25
N ALA A 157 -16.52 2.53 -3.51
CA ALA A 157 -17.45 3.52 -4.08
C ALA A 157 -16.70 4.68 -4.75
N THR A 158 -15.63 5.16 -4.11
CA THR A 158 -14.77 6.21 -4.63
C THR A 158 -14.05 5.78 -5.91
N LEU A 159 -13.50 4.57 -5.93
CA LEU A 159 -12.86 3.99 -7.11
C LEU A 159 -13.88 3.78 -8.25
N SER A 160 -15.06 3.25 -7.93
CA SER A 160 -16.12 2.98 -8.91
C SER A 160 -16.60 4.28 -9.58
N ALA A 161 -16.74 5.36 -8.81
CA ALA A 161 -17.08 6.68 -9.34
C ALA A 161 -15.95 7.23 -10.24
N ALA A 162 -14.70 7.09 -9.82
CA ALA A 162 -13.54 7.46 -10.63
C ALA A 162 -13.50 6.70 -11.96
N TYR A 163 -13.71 5.39 -11.92
CA TYR A 163 -13.76 4.53 -13.11
C TYR A 163 -14.88 4.96 -14.06
N SER A 164 -16.09 5.16 -13.52
CA SER A 164 -17.28 5.55 -14.30
C SER A 164 -17.16 6.94 -14.94
N SER A 165 -16.35 7.84 -14.35
CA SER A 165 -16.12 9.17 -14.93
C SER A 165 -15.23 9.16 -16.16
N VAL A 166 -14.48 8.05 -16.41
CA VAL A 166 -13.61 7.91 -17.60
C VAL A 166 -14.45 7.61 -18.83
N LYS A 167 -14.53 8.58 -19.74
CA LYS A 167 -15.21 8.42 -21.03
C LYS A 167 -14.30 7.69 -22.01
N LEU A 168 -14.79 6.58 -22.56
CA LEU A 168 -14.07 5.76 -23.51
C LEU A 168 -14.67 5.89 -24.92
N PHE A 169 -13.80 5.99 -25.91
CA PHE A 169 -14.14 5.83 -27.31
C PHE A 169 -13.26 4.71 -27.91
N ALA A 170 -13.87 3.64 -28.38
CA ALA A 170 -13.18 2.45 -28.88
C ALA A 170 -12.09 1.95 -27.91
N GLY A 171 -12.42 1.81 -26.62
CA GLY A 171 -11.51 1.35 -25.55
C GLY A 171 -10.42 2.35 -25.16
N ARG A 172 -10.43 3.57 -25.69
CA ARG A 172 -9.43 4.61 -25.38
C ARG A 172 -10.09 5.79 -24.67
N PRO A 173 -9.43 6.39 -23.65
CA PRO A 173 -9.94 7.60 -23.02
C PRO A 173 -10.01 8.75 -24.02
N SER A 174 -11.14 9.46 -24.05
CA SER A 174 -11.32 10.66 -24.88
C SER A 174 -10.55 11.88 -24.32
N GLY A 175 -10.12 11.81 -23.09
CA GLY A 175 -9.37 12.84 -22.36
C GLY A 175 -9.35 12.52 -20.85
N PHE A 176 -8.76 13.41 -20.07
CA PHE A 176 -8.91 13.35 -18.61
C PHE A 176 -10.25 13.98 -18.24
N PRO A 177 -11.03 13.36 -17.30
CA PRO A 177 -12.27 13.97 -16.82
C PRO A 177 -11.98 15.23 -15.99
N ASP A 178 -12.86 16.21 -16.06
CA ASP A 178 -12.76 17.38 -15.20
C ASP A 178 -13.28 17.11 -13.79
N TYR A 179 -12.91 17.98 -12.83
CA TYR A 179 -13.25 17.82 -11.43
C TYR A 179 -14.78 17.78 -11.20
N ALA A 180 -15.55 18.64 -11.89
CA ALA A 180 -17.00 18.69 -11.73
C ALA A 180 -17.70 17.44 -12.29
N GLU A 181 -17.19 16.86 -13.38
CA GLU A 181 -17.69 15.59 -13.93
C GLU A 181 -17.50 14.45 -12.93
N VAL A 182 -16.33 14.36 -12.29
CA VAL A 182 -16.06 13.34 -11.27
C VAL A 182 -16.95 13.49 -10.06
N CYS A 183 -17.14 14.73 -9.55
CA CYS A 183 -18.05 15.01 -8.43
C CYS A 183 -19.50 14.59 -8.74
N LYS A 184 -19.97 14.80 -9.98
CA LYS A 184 -21.29 14.30 -10.43
C LYS A 184 -21.40 12.78 -10.39
N SER A 185 -20.34 12.08 -10.80
CA SER A 185 -20.30 10.60 -10.79
C SER A 185 -20.36 10.04 -9.36
N ILE A 186 -19.70 10.69 -8.40
CA ILE A 186 -19.74 10.32 -6.99
C ILE A 186 -21.14 10.47 -6.41
N ASN A 187 -21.83 11.58 -6.72
CA ASN A 187 -23.18 11.87 -6.20
C ASN A 187 -24.27 11.02 -6.87
N ASN A 188 -23.97 10.34 -7.98
CA ASN A 188 -24.87 9.42 -8.65
C ASN A 188 -24.21 8.06 -8.99
N PRO A 189 -23.75 7.31 -7.98
CA PRO A 189 -22.96 6.09 -8.20
C PRO A 189 -23.71 4.96 -8.91
N ARG A 190 -25.04 5.04 -8.99
CA ARG A 190 -25.89 4.03 -9.66
C ARG A 190 -26.11 4.33 -11.15
N ALA A 191 -25.71 5.51 -11.63
CA ALA A 191 -25.93 5.90 -13.02
C ALA A 191 -25.07 5.07 -14.01
N ASP A 192 -23.92 4.55 -13.57
CA ASP A 192 -23.05 3.70 -14.37
C ASP A 192 -22.61 2.47 -13.56
N LYS A 193 -23.10 1.31 -13.93
CA LYS A 193 -22.76 0.03 -13.29
C LYS A 193 -21.31 -0.42 -13.56
N ARG A 194 -20.66 0.07 -14.61
CA ARG A 194 -19.32 -0.37 -15.03
C ARG A 194 -18.31 -0.28 -13.87
N GLY A 195 -18.34 0.81 -13.10
CA GLY A 195 -17.43 0.96 -11.97
C GLY A 195 -17.57 -0.14 -10.93
N TRP A 196 -18.79 -0.58 -10.64
CA TRP A 196 -19.05 -1.65 -9.69
C TRP A 196 -18.72 -3.05 -10.22
N ASP A 197 -18.92 -3.26 -11.52
CA ASP A 197 -18.67 -4.56 -12.16
C ASP A 197 -17.17 -4.81 -12.40
N TYR A 198 -16.37 -3.75 -12.53
CA TYR A 198 -14.96 -3.83 -12.93
C TYR A 198 -13.97 -3.32 -11.88
N CYS A 199 -14.45 -2.93 -10.69
CA CYS A 199 -13.61 -2.48 -9.58
C CYS A 199 -13.73 -3.43 -8.39
N ALA A 200 -12.60 -3.64 -7.69
CA ALA A 200 -12.57 -4.37 -6.45
C ALA A 200 -11.56 -3.76 -5.47
N SER A 201 -11.79 -3.95 -4.17
CA SER A 201 -10.91 -3.52 -3.09
C SER A 201 -10.42 -4.71 -2.28
N TYR A 202 -9.17 -4.66 -1.82
CA TYR A 202 -8.54 -5.73 -1.05
C TYR A 202 -7.67 -5.17 0.07
N PRO A 203 -7.53 -5.88 1.20
CA PRO A 203 -6.55 -5.53 2.21
C PRO A 203 -5.13 -5.51 1.63
N GLU A 204 -4.35 -4.48 1.99
CA GLU A 204 -2.97 -4.30 1.53
C GLU A 204 -2.08 -5.49 1.89
N THR A 205 -2.27 -6.04 3.08
CA THR A 205 -1.58 -7.24 3.55
C THR A 205 -1.83 -8.47 2.68
N SER A 206 -3.07 -8.72 2.26
CA SER A 206 -3.40 -9.85 1.36
C SER A 206 -2.70 -9.72 0.01
N SER A 207 -2.62 -8.50 -0.52
CA SER A 207 -1.95 -8.22 -1.78
C SER A 207 -0.43 -8.44 -1.68
N ASN A 208 0.20 -7.98 -0.62
CA ASN A 208 1.61 -8.22 -0.36
C ASN A 208 1.95 -9.72 -0.25
N LEU A 209 1.04 -10.50 0.33
CA LEU A 209 1.24 -11.95 0.47
C LEU A 209 1.19 -12.70 -0.86
N GLN A 210 0.44 -12.22 -1.85
CA GLN A 210 0.48 -12.82 -3.19
C GLN A 210 1.89 -12.68 -3.81
N ALA A 211 2.56 -11.54 -3.60
CA ALA A 211 3.95 -11.37 -4.01
C ALA A 211 4.89 -12.38 -3.34
N PHE A 212 4.70 -12.63 -2.03
CA PHE A 212 5.43 -13.67 -1.31
C PHE A 212 5.13 -15.07 -1.86
N LEU A 213 3.84 -15.41 -2.07
CA LEU A 213 3.42 -16.73 -2.54
C LEU A 213 3.94 -17.06 -3.95
N LYS A 214 4.15 -16.06 -4.79
CA LYS A 214 4.73 -16.22 -6.13
C LYS A 214 6.26 -16.13 -6.13
N SER A 215 6.87 -15.70 -5.03
CA SER A 215 8.33 -15.64 -4.91
C SER A 215 8.94 -17.05 -4.85
N PRO A 216 10.01 -17.34 -5.59
CA PRO A 216 10.73 -18.61 -5.52
C PRO A 216 11.45 -18.81 -4.17
N ALA A 217 11.61 -17.75 -3.37
CA ALA A 217 12.25 -17.81 -2.05
C ALA A 217 11.32 -18.36 -0.95
N ARG A 218 10.03 -18.58 -1.22
CA ARG A 218 9.07 -19.10 -0.22
C ARG A 218 9.47 -20.50 0.25
N ARG A 219 9.41 -20.70 1.56
CA ARG A 219 9.64 -22.01 2.20
C ARG A 219 8.63 -22.20 3.31
N GLN A 220 8.33 -23.44 3.67
CA GLN A 220 7.51 -23.73 4.84
C GLN A 220 8.07 -23.06 6.08
N GLY A 221 7.21 -22.45 6.90
CA GLY A 221 7.61 -21.87 8.18
C GLY A 221 6.79 -20.66 8.61
N LEU A 222 7.26 -20.04 9.68
CA LEU A 222 6.70 -18.84 10.26
C LEU A 222 7.41 -17.61 9.71
N TYR A 223 6.62 -16.58 9.39
CA TYR A 223 7.09 -15.35 8.76
C TYR A 223 6.56 -14.12 9.48
N VAL A 224 7.39 -13.08 9.53
CA VAL A 224 6.99 -11.71 9.86
C VAL A 224 7.14 -10.87 8.59
N MET A 225 6.08 -10.25 8.16
CA MET A 225 6.07 -9.24 7.11
C MET A 225 6.00 -7.86 7.76
N ILE A 226 6.88 -6.97 7.35
CA ILE A 226 6.92 -5.58 7.80
C ILE A 226 6.82 -4.70 6.56
N ASP A 227 5.70 -3.98 6.45
CA ASP A 227 5.46 -3.01 5.38
C ASP A 227 5.52 -1.59 5.94
N VAL A 228 6.49 -0.81 5.49
CA VAL A 228 6.62 0.60 5.83
C VAL A 228 6.19 1.43 4.64
N GLY A 229 4.91 1.76 4.65
CA GLY A 229 4.30 2.66 3.67
C GLY A 229 4.55 4.14 3.95
N GLY A 230 3.88 5.01 3.19
CA GLY A 230 3.87 6.45 3.45
C GLY A 230 3.04 6.82 4.69
N GLY A 231 1.82 6.31 4.80
CA GLY A 231 0.87 6.63 5.87
C GLY A 231 0.89 5.64 7.02
N THR A 232 1.04 4.36 6.73
CA THR A 232 0.93 3.25 7.67
C THR A 232 2.21 2.46 7.78
N LEU A 233 2.37 1.80 8.92
CA LEU A 233 3.21 0.64 9.13
C LEU A 233 2.30 -0.57 9.35
N ASP A 234 2.53 -1.63 8.60
CA ASP A 234 1.80 -2.89 8.69
C ASP A 234 2.76 -3.99 9.14
N VAL A 235 2.47 -4.64 10.27
CA VAL A 235 3.23 -5.78 10.80
C VAL A 235 2.32 -6.99 10.85
N SER A 236 2.69 -8.05 10.15
CA SER A 236 1.89 -9.27 10.08
C SER A 236 2.73 -10.50 10.37
N ILE A 237 2.22 -11.40 11.19
CA ILE A 237 2.82 -12.72 11.43
C ILE A 237 1.90 -13.78 10.86
N PHE A 238 2.46 -14.64 10.02
CA PHE A 238 1.72 -15.68 9.33
C PHE A 238 2.54 -16.96 9.17
N ARG A 239 1.84 -18.08 9.03
CA ARG A 239 2.42 -19.40 8.71
C ARG A 239 2.15 -19.76 7.27
N TYR A 240 3.18 -20.13 6.54
CA TYR A 240 3.08 -20.74 5.22
C TYR A 240 3.30 -22.26 5.32
N THR A 241 2.34 -23.04 4.83
CA THR A 241 2.38 -24.51 4.82
C THR A 241 2.09 -24.98 3.40
N PRO A 242 3.06 -25.57 2.68
CA PRO A 242 2.78 -26.24 1.41
C PRO A 242 1.91 -27.48 1.68
N MET A 243 0.91 -27.69 0.82
CA MET A 243 0.01 -28.83 0.85
C MET A 243 0.40 -29.82 -0.27
N LEU A 244 -0.20 -31.02 -0.20
CA LEU A 244 -0.06 -31.98 -1.28
C LEU A 244 -0.75 -31.44 -2.56
N GLN A 245 -0.25 -31.84 -3.72
CA GLN A 245 -0.76 -31.44 -5.05
C GLN A 245 -0.50 -30.00 -5.48
N GLY A 246 0.46 -29.31 -4.84
CA GLY A 246 0.82 -27.95 -5.19
C GLY A 246 -0.02 -26.85 -4.51
N ASP A 247 -1.04 -27.26 -3.77
CA ASP A 247 -1.81 -26.36 -2.92
C ASP A 247 -0.95 -25.80 -1.77
N TRP A 248 -1.43 -24.73 -1.17
CA TRP A 248 -0.80 -24.10 -0.03
C TRP A 248 -1.84 -23.55 0.95
N LYS A 249 -1.41 -23.45 2.20
CA LYS A 249 -2.18 -22.83 3.26
C LYS A 249 -1.38 -21.70 3.87
N LEU A 250 -1.97 -20.52 3.86
CA LEU A 250 -1.45 -19.38 4.55
C LEU A 250 -2.40 -19.04 5.69
N THR A 251 -1.87 -19.03 6.90
CA THR A 251 -2.64 -18.76 8.10
C THR A 251 -2.05 -17.55 8.79
N TYR A 252 -2.79 -16.43 8.81
CA TYR A 252 -2.44 -15.28 9.62
C TYR A 252 -2.59 -15.61 11.10
N LEU A 253 -1.58 -15.27 11.86
CA LEU A 253 -1.61 -15.39 13.32
C LEU A 253 -2.06 -14.07 13.93
N TYR A 254 -1.48 -12.98 13.46
CA TYR A 254 -1.85 -11.63 13.88
C TYR A 254 -1.38 -10.61 12.83
N SER A 255 -2.10 -9.51 12.74
CA SER A 255 -1.71 -8.35 11.95
C SER A 255 -2.06 -7.08 12.72
N GLU A 256 -1.17 -6.09 12.67
CA GLU A 256 -1.39 -4.77 13.23
C GLU A 256 -1.02 -3.71 12.20
N VAL A 257 -1.90 -2.72 12.05
CA VAL A 257 -1.68 -1.54 11.20
C VAL A 257 -1.70 -0.32 12.10
N ILE A 258 -0.65 0.47 12.05
CA ILE A 258 -0.56 1.73 12.76
C ILE A 258 -0.32 2.89 11.79
N CYS A 259 -0.85 4.07 12.12
CA CYS A 259 -0.67 5.29 11.32
C CYS A 259 0.70 5.94 11.55
N SER A 260 1.78 5.15 11.49
CA SER A 260 3.17 5.58 11.73
C SER A 260 4.06 5.26 10.52
N GLY A 261 3.55 5.48 9.31
CA GLY A 261 4.33 5.38 8.07
C GLY A 261 5.30 6.56 7.89
N SER A 262 6.15 6.49 6.87
CA SER A 262 7.26 7.43 6.66
C SER A 262 6.83 8.91 6.48
N SER A 263 5.63 9.18 5.99
CA SER A 263 5.09 10.54 5.86
C SER A 263 4.51 11.10 7.15
N GLN A 264 4.32 10.25 8.18
CA GLN A 264 3.93 10.73 9.51
C GLN A 264 5.00 11.64 10.11
N ILE A 265 6.28 11.38 9.81
CA ILE A 265 7.37 12.26 10.19
C ILE A 265 7.17 13.66 9.57
N ASP A 266 6.85 13.73 8.27
CA ASP A 266 6.60 14.98 7.57
C ASP A 266 5.42 15.76 8.19
N MET A 267 4.35 15.06 8.55
CA MET A 267 3.14 15.64 9.18
C MET A 267 3.43 16.18 10.59
N ARG A 268 4.10 15.41 11.44
CA ARG A 268 4.45 15.84 12.80
C ARG A 268 5.44 17.01 12.79
N LEU A 269 6.34 17.03 11.80
CA LEU A 269 7.22 18.20 11.59
C LEU A 269 6.42 19.42 11.16
N LYS A 270 5.44 19.27 10.25
CA LYS A 270 4.57 20.36 9.80
C LYS A 270 3.76 20.96 10.95
N GLU A 271 3.34 20.15 11.91
CA GLU A 271 2.65 20.63 13.12
C GLU A 271 3.56 21.47 14.01
N ARG A 272 4.86 21.14 14.07
CA ARG A 272 5.86 21.84 14.89
C ARG A 272 6.51 23.03 14.17
N ILE A 273 6.49 23.04 12.84
CA ILE A 273 7.03 24.10 11.96
C ILE A 273 5.96 24.43 10.91
N PRO A 274 4.85 25.11 11.31
CA PRO A 274 3.70 25.34 10.44
C PRO A 274 4.00 26.17 9.19
N GLU A 275 5.02 27.06 9.25
CA GLU A 275 5.46 27.92 8.14
C GLU A 275 6.25 27.15 7.07
N ALA A 276 6.86 26.01 7.40
CA ALA A 276 7.67 25.26 6.45
C ALA A 276 6.79 24.50 5.43
N ASP A 277 7.18 24.58 4.16
CA ASP A 277 6.58 23.74 3.12
C ASP A 277 6.90 22.26 3.34
N ILE A 278 5.96 21.38 2.99
CA ILE A 278 6.09 19.92 3.15
C ILE A 278 7.28 19.35 2.36
N THR A 279 7.66 19.99 1.25
CA THR A 279 8.80 19.61 0.42
C THR A 279 10.11 19.86 1.15
N TYR A 280 10.21 20.98 1.87
CA TYR A 280 11.37 21.28 2.73
C TYR A 280 11.47 20.29 3.90
N LEU A 281 10.36 19.98 4.56
CA LEU A 281 10.33 19.00 5.65
C LEU A 281 10.75 17.61 5.17
N ARG A 282 10.29 17.22 3.98
CA ARG A 282 10.71 15.96 3.34
C ARG A 282 12.21 15.97 3.03
N SER A 283 12.74 17.06 2.48
CA SER A 283 14.18 17.20 2.23
C SER A 283 14.99 17.15 3.51
N LEU A 284 14.51 17.77 4.60
CA LEU A 284 15.12 17.68 5.92
C LEU A 284 15.20 16.23 6.40
N LYS A 285 14.09 15.49 6.31
CA LYS A 285 14.04 14.07 6.68
C LYS A 285 14.96 13.20 5.82
N GLU A 286 14.94 13.38 4.50
CA GLU A 286 15.61 12.48 3.56
C GLU A 286 17.12 12.74 3.44
N SER A 287 17.52 13.99 3.47
CA SER A 287 18.91 14.40 3.22
C SER A 287 19.50 15.34 4.27
N ARG A 288 18.76 15.60 5.36
CA ARG A 288 19.14 16.56 6.40
C ARG A 288 19.42 17.95 5.84
N SER A 289 18.74 18.33 4.75
CA SER A 289 18.88 19.61 4.04
C SER A 289 17.59 20.42 4.08
N GLY A 290 17.56 21.60 3.47
CA GLY A 290 16.36 22.43 3.34
C GLY A 290 16.30 23.64 4.28
N PHE A 291 17.19 23.71 5.27
CA PHE A 291 17.32 24.83 6.21
C PHE A 291 18.78 25.26 6.34
N SER A 292 19.01 26.48 6.79
CA SER A 292 20.37 27.03 7.01
C SER A 292 20.51 27.68 8.41
N GLY A 293 21.73 27.79 8.91
CA GLY A 293 22.04 28.45 10.18
C GLY A 293 21.30 27.87 11.38
N ASP A 294 20.89 28.73 12.31
CA ASP A 294 20.19 28.35 13.55
C ASP A 294 18.84 27.66 13.31
N GLN A 295 18.15 28.02 12.22
CA GLN A 295 16.91 27.37 11.85
C GLN A 295 17.13 25.89 11.53
N ARG A 296 18.25 25.56 10.87
CA ARG A 296 18.62 24.17 10.59
C ARG A 296 18.82 23.36 11.88
N THR A 297 19.55 23.93 12.84
CA THR A 297 19.82 23.27 14.12
C THR A 297 18.53 22.96 14.88
N LYS A 298 17.62 23.93 14.96
CA LYS A 298 16.31 23.75 15.58
C LYS A 298 15.46 22.70 14.84
N ALA A 299 15.41 22.76 13.51
CA ALA A 299 14.64 21.81 12.70
C ALA A 299 15.18 20.38 12.82
N LEU A 300 16.51 20.19 12.90
CA LEU A 300 17.12 18.88 13.12
C LEU A 300 16.85 18.34 14.53
N ALA A 301 16.81 19.18 15.56
CA ALA A 301 16.45 18.78 16.91
C ALA A 301 14.99 18.28 16.93
N LEU A 302 14.06 19.03 16.36
CA LEU A 302 12.65 18.64 16.24
C LEU A 302 12.48 17.35 15.42
N LEU A 303 13.23 17.20 14.33
CA LEU A 303 13.22 15.95 13.55
C LEU A 303 13.67 14.76 14.41
N SER A 304 14.74 14.92 15.20
CA SER A 304 15.24 13.84 16.07
C SER A 304 14.23 13.44 17.15
N GLU A 305 13.46 14.39 17.69
CA GLU A 305 12.36 14.10 18.62
C GLU A 305 11.23 13.32 17.93
N VAL A 306 10.77 13.79 16.77
CA VAL A 306 9.71 13.12 16.00
C VAL A 306 10.14 11.70 15.60
N GLU A 307 11.37 11.53 15.16
CA GLU A 307 11.90 10.22 14.80
C GLU A 307 11.98 9.26 16.00
N ARG A 308 12.27 9.77 17.19
CA ARG A 308 12.26 8.97 18.44
C ARG A 308 10.84 8.52 18.81
N ASP A 309 9.86 9.43 18.69
CA ASP A 309 8.45 9.09 18.95
C ASP A 309 7.99 7.98 17.99
N ILE A 310 8.28 8.11 16.70
CA ILE A 310 7.95 7.09 15.70
C ILE A 310 8.69 5.77 15.98
N TYR A 311 9.97 5.83 16.35
CA TYR A 311 10.71 4.63 16.76
C TYR A 311 9.99 3.87 17.88
N THR A 312 9.55 4.58 18.91
CA THR A 312 8.86 4.00 20.07
C THR A 312 7.54 3.35 19.65
N GLU A 313 6.73 4.03 18.84
CA GLU A 313 5.46 3.50 18.33
C GLU A 313 5.66 2.23 17.48
N VAL A 314 6.65 2.24 16.60
CA VAL A 314 6.99 1.10 15.74
C VAL A 314 7.46 -0.09 16.58
N ALA A 315 8.38 0.14 17.52
CA ALA A 315 8.90 -0.92 18.40
C ALA A 315 7.77 -1.55 19.24
N GLN A 316 6.87 -0.73 19.79
CA GLN A 316 5.70 -1.20 20.54
C GLN A 316 4.73 -1.99 19.66
N ALA A 317 4.43 -1.54 18.44
CA ALA A 317 3.56 -2.27 17.52
C ALA A 317 4.15 -3.65 17.17
N MET A 318 5.44 -3.72 16.89
CA MET A 318 6.13 -4.99 16.65
C MET A 318 6.09 -5.90 17.87
N GLY A 319 6.29 -5.36 19.07
CA GLY A 319 6.19 -6.09 20.34
C GLY A 319 4.79 -6.67 20.55
N ARG A 320 3.74 -5.85 20.41
CA ARG A 320 2.33 -6.30 20.54
C ARG A 320 1.98 -7.37 19.51
N THR A 321 2.42 -7.19 18.26
CA THR A 321 2.16 -8.17 17.19
C THR A 321 2.77 -9.52 17.51
N LEU A 322 3.99 -9.52 18.03
CA LEU A 322 4.66 -10.73 18.47
C LEU A 322 3.93 -11.39 19.64
N GLU A 323 3.64 -10.64 20.69
CA GLU A 323 2.95 -11.13 21.89
C GLU A 323 1.60 -11.78 21.53
N LYS A 324 0.75 -11.08 20.80
CA LYS A 324 -0.56 -11.59 20.37
C LYS A 324 -0.46 -12.79 19.42
N SER A 325 0.58 -12.87 18.61
CA SER A 325 0.80 -14.03 17.73
C SER A 325 1.21 -15.28 18.47
N ARG A 326 1.94 -15.15 19.58
CA ARG A 326 2.50 -16.29 20.33
C ARG A 326 1.43 -17.25 20.80
N SER A 327 0.32 -16.75 21.35
CA SER A 327 -0.81 -17.56 21.78
C SER A 327 -1.48 -18.35 20.64
N ARG A 328 -1.16 -17.97 19.39
CA ARG A 328 -1.75 -18.53 18.17
C ARG A 328 -0.77 -19.40 17.37
N ILE A 329 0.52 -19.41 17.72
CA ILE A 329 1.55 -20.18 16.98
C ILE A 329 1.33 -21.68 17.14
N SER A 330 1.18 -22.16 18.35
CA SER A 330 0.88 -23.58 18.63
C SER A 330 0.31 -23.72 20.05
N PRO A 331 -0.64 -24.62 20.29
CA PRO A 331 -1.04 -25.03 21.62
C PRO A 331 0.03 -25.86 22.35
N ASP A 332 1.01 -26.41 21.63
CA ASP A 332 2.16 -27.10 22.19
C ASP A 332 3.33 -26.12 22.37
N ALA A 333 3.74 -25.89 23.62
CA ALA A 333 4.82 -24.96 23.98
C ALA A 333 6.14 -25.30 23.28
N THR A 334 6.45 -26.59 23.16
CA THR A 334 7.71 -27.07 22.55
C THR A 334 7.75 -26.77 21.06
N LEU A 335 6.64 -27.02 20.34
CA LEU A 335 6.51 -26.69 18.93
C LEU A 335 6.49 -25.18 18.72
N ALA A 336 5.81 -24.43 19.59
CA ALA A 336 5.82 -22.97 19.51
C ALA A 336 7.22 -22.38 19.64
N VAL A 337 8.03 -22.89 20.59
CA VAL A 337 9.44 -22.48 20.75
C VAL A 337 10.27 -22.84 19.53
N LYS A 338 10.08 -24.04 18.95
CA LYS A 338 10.79 -24.45 17.75
C LYS A 338 10.46 -23.56 16.54
N ASP A 339 9.18 -23.24 16.37
CA ASP A 339 8.73 -22.37 15.29
C ASP A 339 9.26 -20.94 15.45
N LEU A 340 9.26 -20.41 16.68
CA LEU A 340 9.83 -19.09 16.99
C LEU A 340 11.32 -19.01 16.69
N LYS A 341 12.06 -20.13 16.88
CA LYS A 341 13.49 -20.22 16.57
C LYS A 341 13.80 -20.17 15.07
N SER A 342 12.83 -20.50 14.22
CA SER A 342 12.98 -20.56 12.76
C SER A 342 12.26 -19.45 12.02
N VAL A 343 11.86 -18.38 12.71
CA VAL A 343 11.13 -17.27 12.10
C VAL A 343 11.98 -16.59 11.02
N ARG A 344 11.33 -16.29 9.94
CA ARG A 344 11.87 -15.48 8.83
C ARG A 344 11.13 -14.16 8.76
N PHE A 345 11.81 -13.12 8.34
CA PHE A 345 11.14 -11.87 8.02
C PHE A 345 11.59 -11.26 6.71
N PHE A 346 10.69 -10.52 6.12
CA PHE A 346 10.94 -9.75 4.93
C PHE A 346 10.26 -8.39 5.03
N PHE A 347 10.83 -7.47 4.30
CA PHE A 347 10.36 -6.12 4.21
C PHE A 347 9.69 -5.87 2.87
N VAL A 348 8.61 -5.09 2.91
CA VAL A 348 7.97 -4.50 1.75
C VAL A 348 7.85 -2.99 1.96
N GLY A 349 7.53 -2.24 0.90
CA GLY A 349 7.65 -0.78 0.96
C GLY A 349 9.10 -0.31 0.88
N LYS A 350 9.35 0.98 0.99
CA LYS A 350 10.70 1.58 0.96
C LYS A 350 11.07 2.32 2.24
N GLY A 351 10.11 2.55 3.13
CA GLY A 351 10.34 3.33 4.34
C GLY A 351 11.30 2.70 5.33
N PHE A 352 11.46 1.37 5.29
CA PHE A 352 12.25 0.62 6.27
C PHE A 352 13.78 0.84 6.20
N VAL A 353 14.31 1.35 5.08
CA VAL A 353 15.78 1.53 4.88
C VAL A 353 16.36 2.74 5.60
N LYS A 354 15.57 3.44 6.40
CA LYS A 354 16.01 4.65 7.11
C LYS A 354 15.54 4.64 8.56
N TYR A 355 16.30 5.32 9.42
CA TYR A 355 15.87 5.66 10.75
C TYR A 355 14.52 6.42 10.69
N PRO A 356 13.54 6.15 11.57
CA PRO A 356 13.63 5.28 12.76
C PRO A 356 13.28 3.79 12.51
N TYR A 357 12.77 3.43 11.34
CA TYR A 357 12.24 2.09 11.06
C TYR A 357 13.33 1.01 11.06
N GLU A 358 14.45 1.28 10.42
CA GLU A 358 15.59 0.35 10.38
C GLU A 358 16.08 0.00 11.78
N GLU A 359 16.15 0.99 12.68
CA GLU A 359 16.62 0.78 14.04
C GLU A 359 15.60 0.03 14.89
N ALA A 360 14.29 0.33 14.75
CA ALA A 360 13.23 -0.40 15.41
C ALA A 360 13.24 -1.88 15.01
N VAL A 361 13.47 -2.16 13.73
CA VAL A 361 13.60 -3.54 13.23
C VAL A 361 14.85 -4.21 13.76
N ARG A 362 15.99 -3.52 13.82
CA ARG A 362 17.23 -4.04 14.41
C ARG A 362 17.05 -4.35 15.90
N PHE A 363 16.36 -3.51 16.62
CA PHE A 363 16.02 -3.75 18.03
C PHE A 363 15.14 -4.99 18.15
N PHE A 364 14.06 -5.09 17.40
CA PHE A 364 13.19 -6.25 17.35
C PHE A 364 13.97 -7.54 17.02
N HIS A 365 14.91 -7.48 16.07
CA HIS A 365 15.78 -8.60 15.74
C HIS A 365 16.67 -9.05 16.90
N LYS A 366 17.25 -8.09 17.65
CA LYS A 366 18.10 -8.38 18.80
C LYS A 366 17.31 -8.96 20.00
N THR A 367 16.08 -8.54 20.17
CA THR A 367 15.19 -8.99 21.24
C THR A 367 14.52 -10.32 20.95
N TRP A 368 14.59 -10.79 19.72
CA TRP A 368 14.12 -12.12 19.34
C TRP A 368 15.06 -13.21 19.91
N PRO A 369 14.53 -14.30 20.49
CA PRO A 369 15.34 -15.30 21.18
C PRO A 369 16.44 -15.99 20.36
N GLU A 370 16.27 -16.05 19.04
CA GLU A 370 17.27 -16.56 18.10
C GLU A 370 17.21 -15.72 16.85
N SER A 371 18.33 -15.11 16.45
CA SER A 371 18.46 -14.20 15.32
C SER A 371 17.60 -14.62 14.11
N PRO A 372 16.42 -14.03 13.90
CA PRO A 372 15.51 -14.43 12.85
C PRO A 372 16.17 -14.19 11.48
N GLN A 373 15.92 -15.07 10.54
CA GLN A 373 16.52 -14.97 9.22
C GLN A 373 15.81 -13.92 8.37
N GLN A 374 16.51 -12.89 7.92
CA GLN A 374 15.98 -11.98 6.90
C GLN A 374 15.95 -12.68 5.56
N VAL A 375 14.81 -12.62 4.89
CA VAL A 375 14.59 -13.19 3.55
C VAL A 375 14.32 -12.04 2.56
N ALA A 376 15.04 -12.02 1.47
CA ALA A 376 14.73 -11.11 0.38
C ALA A 376 13.58 -11.67 -0.46
N LEU A 377 12.61 -10.83 -0.80
CA LEU A 377 11.62 -11.17 -1.82
C LEU A 377 12.29 -11.15 -3.20
N VAL A 378 12.28 -12.30 -3.86
CA VAL A 378 12.76 -12.41 -5.22
C VAL A 378 11.63 -12.07 -6.17
N PRO A 379 11.85 -11.13 -7.13
CA PRO A 379 10.84 -10.80 -8.13
C PRO A 379 10.41 -12.05 -8.90
N PRO A 380 9.09 -12.28 -9.07
CA PRO A 380 8.59 -13.34 -9.93
C PRO A 380 9.01 -13.12 -11.39
N SER A 381 9.20 -14.21 -12.13
CA SER A 381 9.71 -14.19 -13.52
C SER A 381 8.68 -13.68 -14.54
N ASP A 382 7.40 -13.62 -14.15
CA ASP A 382 6.29 -13.12 -14.98
C ASP A 382 6.25 -11.59 -15.09
N ILE A 383 7.01 -10.85 -14.26
CA ILE A 383 7.10 -9.38 -14.38
C ILE A 383 8.08 -9.00 -15.49
N LYS A 384 7.58 -8.28 -16.47
CA LYS A 384 8.39 -7.71 -17.57
C LYS A 384 8.84 -6.30 -17.18
N TRP A 385 10.01 -6.23 -16.58
CA TRP A 385 10.61 -4.96 -16.18
C TRP A 385 11.06 -4.14 -17.39
N PRO A 386 10.85 -2.81 -17.37
CA PRO A 386 11.45 -1.92 -18.35
C PRO A 386 12.99 -2.00 -18.32
N ILE A 387 13.61 -1.80 -19.49
CA ILE A 387 15.08 -1.78 -19.62
C ILE A 387 15.67 -0.70 -18.70
N GLY A 388 16.72 -1.04 -17.97
CA GLY A 388 17.43 -0.11 -17.07
C GLY A 388 16.91 -0.05 -15.65
N LEU A 389 15.78 -0.70 -15.33
CA LEU A 389 15.31 -0.85 -13.95
C LEU A 389 15.98 -2.07 -13.28
N VAL A 390 16.37 -1.92 -12.00
CA VAL A 390 16.93 -3.01 -11.19
C VAL A 390 15.78 -3.76 -10.49
N PRO A 391 15.42 -4.98 -10.94
CA PRO A 391 14.20 -5.65 -10.49
C PRO A 391 14.12 -5.86 -8.98
N ALA A 392 15.20 -6.31 -8.35
CA ALA A 392 15.20 -6.67 -6.93
C ALA A 392 14.95 -5.45 -6.01
N SER A 393 15.53 -4.29 -6.29
CA SER A 393 15.35 -3.09 -5.46
C SER A 393 14.01 -2.39 -5.68
N LEU A 394 13.37 -2.65 -6.82
CA LEU A 394 12.08 -2.05 -7.17
C LEU A 394 10.90 -2.94 -6.77
N PHE A 395 11.07 -4.26 -6.84
CA PHE A 395 9.96 -5.19 -6.59
C PHE A 395 9.31 -4.99 -5.22
N VAL A 396 10.11 -4.73 -4.17
CA VAL A 396 9.58 -4.44 -2.83
C VAL A 396 8.63 -3.24 -2.78
N ARG A 397 8.67 -2.38 -3.79
CA ARG A 397 7.73 -1.25 -3.94
C ARG A 397 6.50 -1.58 -4.78
N PHE A 398 6.53 -2.68 -5.52
CA PHE A 398 5.45 -3.13 -6.40
C PHE A 398 4.70 -4.35 -5.87
N THR A 399 5.04 -4.85 -4.69
CA THR A 399 4.45 -6.08 -4.13
C THR A 399 2.93 -6.01 -4.02
N VAL A 400 2.40 -4.88 -3.55
CA VAL A 400 0.94 -4.63 -3.48
C VAL A 400 0.34 -4.60 -4.88
N ALA A 401 0.88 -3.78 -5.80
CA ALA A 401 0.38 -3.68 -7.17
C ALA A 401 0.46 -5.03 -7.91
N TYR A 402 1.52 -5.80 -7.66
CA TYR A 402 1.67 -7.14 -8.21
C TYR A 402 0.59 -8.08 -7.69
N GLY A 403 0.37 -8.12 -6.38
CA GLY A 403 -0.66 -8.97 -5.78
C GLY A 403 -2.06 -8.62 -6.27
N LEU A 404 -2.37 -7.32 -6.39
CA LEU A 404 -3.65 -6.85 -6.92
C LEU A 404 -3.86 -7.14 -8.42
N SER A 405 -2.81 -7.50 -9.16
CA SER A 405 -2.93 -7.85 -10.59
C SER A 405 -3.50 -9.25 -10.84
N PHE A 406 -3.86 -10.00 -9.80
CA PHE A 406 -4.49 -11.31 -9.89
C PHE A 406 -6.01 -11.25 -9.71
N LEU A 407 -6.70 -12.33 -10.12
CA LEU A 407 -8.12 -12.51 -9.85
C LEU A 407 -8.42 -12.62 -8.36
N ARG A 408 -9.67 -12.35 -8.00
CA ARG A 408 -10.17 -12.40 -6.63
C ARG A 408 -9.95 -13.77 -5.97
N GLU A 409 -10.21 -14.84 -6.68
CA GLU A 409 -10.08 -16.22 -6.21
C GLU A 409 -8.63 -16.52 -5.78
N ASN A 410 -7.65 -15.93 -6.45
CA ASN A 410 -6.24 -16.06 -6.09
C ASN A 410 -5.88 -15.30 -4.80
N LEU A 411 -6.65 -14.28 -4.42
CA LEU A 411 -6.44 -13.46 -3.22
C LEU A 411 -7.13 -14.04 -1.98
N GLU A 412 -8.16 -14.87 -2.15
CA GLU A 412 -8.99 -15.44 -1.07
C GLU A 412 -8.38 -16.65 -0.37
N GLY A 413 -7.28 -17.21 -0.86
CA GLY A 413 -6.61 -18.37 -0.27
C GLY A 413 -5.99 -18.16 1.12
N CYS A 414 -6.13 -16.96 1.70
CA CYS A 414 -5.58 -16.60 3.02
C CYS A 414 -6.66 -16.75 4.09
N LYS A 415 -6.36 -17.48 5.18
CA LYS A 415 -7.21 -17.49 6.37
C LYS A 415 -6.75 -16.41 7.33
N PHE A 416 -7.64 -15.46 7.61
CA PHE A 416 -7.40 -14.41 8.61
C PHE A 416 -7.56 -14.94 10.05
N PRO A 417 -7.05 -14.24 11.06
CA PRO A 417 -7.07 -14.68 12.45
C PRO A 417 -8.46 -15.03 12.99
N ASP A 418 -9.50 -14.30 12.59
CA ASP A 418 -10.90 -14.50 12.96
C ASP A 418 -11.53 -15.75 12.32
N GLN A 419 -10.99 -16.19 11.20
CA GLN A 419 -11.43 -17.41 10.48
C GLN A 419 -10.80 -18.70 11.01
N VAL A 420 -9.86 -18.58 11.96
CA VAL A 420 -9.14 -19.73 12.53
C VAL A 420 -9.66 -19.99 13.95
N LYS A 421 -10.16 -21.21 14.20
CA LYS A 421 -10.51 -21.64 15.55
C LYS A 421 -9.23 -21.84 16.35
N TRP A 422 -8.97 -20.97 17.31
CA TRP A 422 -7.81 -21.03 18.18
C TRP A 422 -8.11 -21.85 19.42
N GLN A 423 -7.15 -22.66 19.87
CA GLN A 423 -7.20 -23.32 21.16
C GLN A 423 -6.73 -22.36 22.26
N LYS A 424 -7.09 -22.63 23.53
CA LYS A 424 -6.76 -21.74 24.65
C LYS A 424 -5.27 -21.39 24.73
N PRO A 425 -4.91 -20.16 25.13
CA PRO A 425 -3.53 -19.71 25.22
C PRO A 425 -2.75 -20.42 26.33
N PHE A 426 -1.43 -20.45 26.17
CA PHE A 426 -0.48 -21.00 27.13
C PHE A 426 -0.47 -20.26 28.46
N PRO A 427 -0.09 -20.95 29.59
CA PRO A 427 0.20 -20.27 30.83
C PRO A 427 1.43 -19.38 30.72
N PRO A 428 1.45 -18.22 31.40
CA PRO A 428 2.43 -17.17 31.18
C PRO A 428 3.76 -17.29 31.91
N GLU A 429 4.04 -18.36 32.62
CA GLU A 429 5.08 -18.42 33.68
C GLU A 429 6.54 -18.17 33.24
N TRP A 430 6.90 -18.34 31.99
CA TRP A 430 8.26 -18.02 31.51
C TRP A 430 8.39 -16.65 30.81
N TYR A 431 7.30 -15.91 30.80
CA TYR A 431 7.14 -14.68 30.04
C TYR A 431 7.30 -13.40 30.88
N THR A 432 7.00 -13.48 32.15
CA THR A 432 6.91 -12.32 33.06
C THR A 432 8.25 -11.64 33.35
N LYS A 433 9.37 -12.24 33.00
CA LYS A 433 10.70 -11.67 33.28
C LYS A 433 11.26 -10.69 32.25
N ARG A 434 10.57 -10.42 31.12
CA ARG A 434 11.09 -9.51 30.09
C ARG A 434 10.13 -8.41 29.63
N ALA A 435 8.88 -8.42 30.07
CA ALA A 435 7.98 -7.29 29.83
C ALA A 435 8.39 -6.08 30.70
N ASP A 436 8.94 -6.33 31.88
CA ASP A 436 9.40 -5.29 32.80
C ASP A 436 10.72 -4.60 32.35
N ASP A 437 11.48 -5.23 31.43
CA ASP A 437 12.69 -4.63 30.86
C ASP A 437 12.41 -3.52 29.80
N PHE A 438 11.14 -3.26 29.46
CA PHE A 438 10.74 -2.27 28.47
C PHE A 438 10.37 -0.90 29.05
N GLU A 439 10.24 -0.78 30.39
CA GLU A 439 9.88 0.48 31.03
C GLU A 439 11.09 1.34 31.43
N ASP A 440 12.31 0.79 31.45
CA ASP A 440 13.51 1.46 32.01
C ASP A 440 14.65 1.77 30.98
N THR A 441 14.39 1.88 29.70
CA THR A 441 15.43 2.35 28.75
C THR A 441 14.91 3.51 27.87
#